data_367d698facc9bf59a294574828f543e5
#
_entry.id   367d698facc9bf59a294574828f543e5
#
_cell.length_a   1.000
_cell.length_b   1.000
_cell.length_c   1.000
_cell.angle_alpha   90.00
_cell.angle_beta   90.00
_cell.angle_gamma   90.00
#
_symmetry.space_group_name_H-M   'P 1'
#
loop_
_entity.id
_entity.type
_entity.pdbx_description
1 polymer ?
#
loop_
_entity_poly.entity_id
_entity_poly.type
_entity_poly.pdbx_seq_one_letter_code
_entity_poly.pdbx_strand_id
1 'polypeptide(L)'
;APVAAPVAAPVAAPATSSAVPASGGTVITMPALGESVSEGTVTRWLKNVGDLVAVDEALLEVSTDKVDTEIPSPVAGTLLAIDVAVDTTVAVGARLALIGSSAGATPTPVAAPTPPAVAAAPVAAPTPPPVVSAPVAAPVLSSIPTPSTPVTQPQDAYVTPIVRKLANELGVDLGKVRGTGIGGRIRKEDVVALQPQRAATASSPSVTTSLSAPAAAPSAVVASPLRGTTVTMSRLRKVIAARMVESLQVSAQLTTVIEVDVTKIARLRDRSKATFEAREGVKLSFLPFFAVAVCEALKQHPVLNSSVEGDQIIYHGAEHLGIAVDTERGLLVPVIANAGDLNMGGVARKIADLAARTRENKVTPDELGGGTFTLTNTGSRGALFDTPIINQPQVAILGLGAIVKRPMVVRGEDGGETIAIRSMVYLGLSYDHRVVDGADAARFLVTLKERLEGGAFESDLGL
;
A
#
# COMPACT_ATOMS: atom_id res chain seq x y z
N ALA A 1 -36.31 -69.54 -18.90
CA ALA A 1 -37.50 -68.90 -19.39
C ALA A 1 -37.43 -67.41 -19.13
N PRO A 2 -37.56 -66.53 -20.15
CA PRO A 2 -37.44 -65.06 -19.94
C PRO A 2 -38.84 -64.50 -19.61
N VAL A 3 -38.88 -63.54 -18.67
CA VAL A 3 -40.08 -62.79 -18.33
C VAL A 3 -39.98 -61.42 -19.05
N ALA A 4 -41.10 -61.12 -19.75
CA ALA A 4 -41.25 -59.93 -20.58
C ALA A 4 -41.35 -58.64 -19.83
N ALA A 5 -40.78 -57.53 -20.39
CA ALA A 5 -40.97 -56.18 -19.98
C ALA A 5 -42.27 -55.55 -20.40
N PRO A 6 -42.90 -54.64 -19.62
CA PRO A 6 -44.14 -53.97 -20.07
C PRO A 6 -43.82 -52.75 -20.94
N VAL A 7 -44.62 -52.58 -21.96
CA VAL A 7 -44.68 -51.55 -22.99
C VAL A 7 -45.18 -50.23 -22.35
N ALA A 8 -44.48 -49.14 -22.55
CA ALA A 8 -44.92 -47.82 -22.15
C ALA A 8 -45.90 -47.22 -23.15
N ALA A 9 -46.99 -46.64 -22.64
CA ALA A 9 -48.00 -45.90 -23.37
C ALA A 9 -47.49 -44.48 -23.81
N PRO A 10 -48.00 -43.93 -24.93
CA PRO A 10 -47.54 -42.64 -25.44
C PRO A 10 -48.16 -41.49 -24.67
N VAL A 11 -47.28 -40.56 -24.26
CA VAL A 11 -47.65 -39.28 -23.63
C VAL A 11 -48.12 -38.33 -24.74
N ALA A 12 -49.25 -37.69 -24.52
CA ALA A 12 -49.88 -36.73 -25.41
C ALA A 12 -49.04 -35.44 -25.52
N ALA A 13 -48.92 -34.91 -26.73
CA ALA A 13 -48.31 -33.63 -27.02
C ALA A 13 -49.13 -32.47 -26.39
N PRO A 14 -48.45 -31.41 -25.85
CA PRO A 14 -49.16 -30.22 -25.41
C PRO A 14 -49.59 -29.38 -26.61
N ALA A 15 -50.78 -28.84 -26.49
CA ALA A 15 -51.46 -28.02 -27.50
C ALA A 15 -50.67 -26.74 -27.83
N THR A 16 -50.52 -26.48 -29.11
CA THR A 16 -50.07 -25.23 -29.68
C THR A 16 -51.02 -24.09 -29.31
N SER A 17 -50.59 -23.21 -28.43
CA SER A 17 -51.21 -21.89 -28.22
C SER A 17 -50.82 -21.01 -29.40
N SER A 18 -51.80 -20.64 -30.21
CA SER A 18 -51.68 -19.70 -31.34
C SER A 18 -51.25 -18.34 -30.83
N ALA A 19 -50.02 -17.92 -31.14
CA ALA A 19 -49.57 -16.56 -30.95
C ALA A 19 -50.21 -15.65 -31.99
N VAL A 20 -50.84 -14.58 -31.51
CA VAL A 20 -51.29 -13.42 -32.30
C VAL A 20 -50.06 -12.74 -32.88
N PRO A 21 -49.97 -12.40 -34.16
CA PRO A 21 -48.82 -11.65 -34.69
C PRO A 21 -48.86 -10.21 -34.20
N ALA A 22 -47.96 -9.87 -33.25
CA ALA A 22 -47.68 -8.49 -32.91
C ALA A 22 -46.76 -7.89 -33.99
N SER A 23 -47.18 -6.78 -34.55
CA SER A 23 -46.58 -6.03 -35.63
C SER A 23 -45.14 -5.57 -35.34
N GLY A 24 -44.21 -5.98 -36.24
CA GLY A 24 -43.08 -5.15 -36.63
C GLY A 24 -41.89 -5.03 -35.65
N GLY A 25 -41.44 -6.15 -35.05
CA GLY A 25 -40.18 -6.14 -34.29
C GLY A 25 -39.23 -7.27 -34.75
N THR A 26 -37.91 -7.01 -34.66
CA THR A 26 -36.89 -8.04 -34.88
C THR A 26 -36.64 -8.80 -33.59
N VAL A 27 -36.72 -10.11 -33.65
CA VAL A 27 -36.43 -11.01 -32.52
C VAL A 27 -34.94 -11.17 -32.38
N ILE A 28 -34.42 -10.90 -31.19
CA ILE A 28 -33.03 -11.18 -30.83
C ILE A 28 -32.94 -12.57 -30.22
N THR A 29 -32.08 -13.40 -30.81
CA THR A 29 -31.82 -14.77 -30.34
C THR A 29 -30.40 -14.92 -29.82
N MET A 30 -30.19 -15.91 -28.95
CA MET A 30 -28.89 -16.28 -28.43
C MET A 30 -27.93 -16.71 -29.54
N PRO A 31 -26.85 -15.99 -29.85
CA PRO A 31 -25.92 -16.40 -30.89
C PRO A 31 -25.08 -17.59 -30.44
N ALA A 32 -24.43 -18.28 -31.39
CA ALA A 32 -23.47 -19.33 -31.10
C ALA A 32 -22.18 -18.68 -30.56
N LEU A 33 -21.81 -18.98 -29.31
CA LEU A 33 -20.65 -18.42 -28.60
C LEU A 33 -19.39 -19.31 -28.75
N GLY A 34 -19.35 -20.22 -29.73
CA GLY A 34 -18.24 -21.12 -30.03
C GLY A 34 -18.72 -22.55 -30.35
N GLU A 35 -17.81 -23.40 -30.90
CA GLU A 35 -18.16 -24.76 -31.39
C GLU A 35 -18.56 -25.75 -30.27
N SER A 36 -18.37 -25.41 -28.99
CA SER A 36 -18.62 -26.32 -27.86
C SER A 36 -19.58 -25.76 -26.81
N VAL A 37 -20.21 -24.59 -27.03
CA VAL A 37 -21.13 -23.95 -26.07
C VAL A 37 -22.58 -24.16 -26.58
N SER A 38 -23.37 -24.95 -25.86
CA SER A 38 -24.77 -25.23 -26.19
C SER A 38 -25.79 -24.39 -25.43
N GLU A 39 -25.36 -23.77 -24.31
CA GLU A 39 -26.20 -22.95 -23.43
C GLU A 39 -25.39 -21.86 -22.70
N GLY A 40 -26.06 -20.80 -22.25
CA GLY A 40 -25.46 -19.73 -21.46
C GLY A 40 -26.46 -19.14 -20.48
N THR A 41 -26.00 -18.61 -19.36
CA THR A 41 -26.83 -17.98 -18.33
C THR A 41 -26.80 -16.47 -18.51
N VAL A 42 -27.95 -15.81 -18.60
CA VAL A 42 -28.06 -14.35 -18.65
C VAL A 42 -27.67 -13.76 -17.30
N THR A 43 -26.55 -13.07 -17.23
CA THR A 43 -26.04 -12.50 -15.99
C THR A 43 -26.63 -11.12 -15.71
N ARG A 44 -26.76 -10.30 -16.75
CA ARG A 44 -27.24 -8.93 -16.61
C ARG A 44 -27.79 -8.39 -17.93
N TRP A 45 -28.86 -7.59 -17.84
CA TRP A 45 -29.32 -6.73 -18.93
C TRP A 45 -28.67 -5.37 -18.84
N LEU A 46 -28.09 -4.89 -19.92
CA LEU A 46 -27.44 -3.56 -20.02
C LEU A 46 -28.42 -2.48 -20.48
N LYS A 47 -29.58 -2.89 -21.02
CA LYS A 47 -30.67 -2.04 -21.50
C LYS A 47 -32.00 -2.47 -20.89
N ASN A 48 -32.88 -1.49 -20.67
CA ASN A 48 -34.23 -1.72 -20.16
C ASN A 48 -35.29 -1.66 -21.29
N VAL A 49 -36.44 -2.23 -21.05
CA VAL A 49 -37.58 -2.08 -21.96
C VAL A 49 -37.92 -0.62 -22.12
N GLY A 50 -37.94 -0.13 -23.37
CA GLY A 50 -38.15 1.28 -23.73
C GLY A 50 -36.89 2.04 -24.11
N ASP A 51 -35.70 1.49 -23.88
CA ASP A 51 -34.43 2.13 -24.24
C ASP A 51 -34.17 2.03 -25.75
N LEU A 52 -33.53 3.10 -26.28
CA LEU A 52 -33.02 3.09 -27.65
C LEU A 52 -31.71 2.30 -27.70
N VAL A 53 -31.59 1.49 -28.73
CA VAL A 53 -30.41 0.63 -28.97
C VAL A 53 -29.89 0.91 -30.37
N ALA A 54 -28.58 1.10 -30.51
CA ALA A 54 -27.90 1.22 -31.80
C ALA A 54 -27.47 -0.18 -32.33
N VAL A 55 -27.11 -0.25 -33.61
CA VAL A 55 -26.51 -1.47 -34.18
C VAL A 55 -25.14 -1.70 -33.49
N ASP A 56 -24.83 -2.93 -33.15
CA ASP A 56 -23.63 -3.39 -32.44
C ASP A 56 -23.51 -2.88 -30.99
N GLU A 57 -24.55 -2.30 -30.41
CA GLU A 57 -24.58 -1.91 -29.00
C GLU A 57 -24.90 -3.12 -28.11
N ALA A 58 -24.14 -3.31 -27.02
CA ALA A 58 -24.31 -4.41 -26.08
C ALA A 58 -25.69 -4.34 -25.37
N LEU A 59 -26.46 -5.44 -25.44
CA LEU A 59 -27.80 -5.57 -24.85
C LEU A 59 -27.79 -6.25 -23.49
N LEU A 60 -27.04 -7.33 -23.37
CA LEU A 60 -26.96 -8.16 -22.17
C LEU A 60 -25.62 -8.87 -22.10
N GLU A 61 -25.28 -9.31 -20.90
CA GLU A 61 -24.16 -10.20 -20.64
C GLU A 61 -24.64 -11.62 -20.42
N VAL A 62 -23.93 -12.58 -21.02
CA VAL A 62 -24.18 -14.02 -20.86
C VAL A 62 -22.90 -14.68 -20.35
N SER A 63 -23.02 -15.39 -19.25
CA SER A 63 -21.97 -16.25 -18.70
C SER A 63 -22.10 -17.67 -19.21
N THR A 64 -20.98 -18.23 -19.67
CA THR A 64 -20.86 -19.64 -20.05
C THR A 64 -19.83 -20.32 -19.14
N ASP A 65 -19.70 -21.64 -19.22
CA ASP A 65 -18.70 -22.40 -18.45
C ASP A 65 -17.21 -21.97 -18.68
N LYS A 66 -16.97 -21.11 -19.67
CA LYS A 66 -15.61 -20.72 -20.09
C LYS A 66 -15.35 -19.24 -20.17
N VAL A 67 -16.35 -18.42 -20.52
CA VAL A 67 -16.15 -16.97 -20.72
C VAL A 67 -17.49 -16.23 -20.57
N ASP A 68 -17.43 -15.02 -20.02
CA ASP A 68 -18.53 -14.07 -20.05
C ASP A 68 -18.46 -13.29 -21.36
N THR A 69 -19.58 -13.17 -22.05
CA THR A 69 -19.67 -12.54 -23.37
C THR A 69 -20.84 -11.57 -23.42
N GLU A 70 -20.60 -10.37 -23.96
CA GLU A 70 -21.66 -9.41 -24.25
C GLU A 70 -22.32 -9.74 -25.58
N ILE A 71 -23.66 -9.72 -25.61
CA ILE A 71 -24.45 -9.93 -26.81
C ILE A 71 -24.83 -8.58 -27.41
N PRO A 72 -24.31 -8.22 -28.61
CA PRO A 72 -24.66 -6.97 -29.27
C PRO A 72 -25.99 -7.06 -30.01
N SER A 73 -26.64 -5.92 -30.21
CA SER A 73 -27.84 -5.82 -31.04
C SER A 73 -27.53 -5.88 -32.53
N PRO A 74 -28.12 -6.75 -33.30
CA PRO A 74 -27.94 -6.78 -34.77
C PRO A 74 -28.72 -5.66 -35.49
N VAL A 75 -29.61 -4.94 -34.81
CA VAL A 75 -30.47 -3.90 -35.39
C VAL A 75 -30.60 -2.69 -34.44
N ALA A 76 -30.77 -1.49 -35.01
CA ALA A 76 -31.14 -0.33 -34.24
C ALA A 76 -32.65 -0.27 -34.03
N GLY A 77 -33.10 0.16 -32.85
CA GLY A 77 -34.50 0.32 -32.51
C GLY A 77 -34.72 0.55 -31.03
N THR A 78 -35.99 0.42 -30.60
CA THR A 78 -36.34 0.46 -29.17
C THR A 78 -36.53 -0.96 -28.66
N LEU A 79 -36.01 -1.29 -27.49
CA LEU A 79 -36.22 -2.59 -26.84
C LEU A 79 -37.68 -2.67 -26.37
N LEU A 80 -38.47 -3.50 -27.03
CA LEU A 80 -39.95 -3.60 -26.80
C LEU A 80 -40.28 -4.61 -25.69
N ALA A 81 -39.54 -5.70 -25.61
CA ALA A 81 -39.75 -6.73 -24.60
C ALA A 81 -38.47 -7.49 -24.31
N ILE A 82 -38.34 -7.90 -23.06
CA ILE A 82 -37.32 -8.85 -22.57
C ILE A 82 -38.02 -10.15 -22.25
N ASP A 83 -37.67 -11.23 -22.96
CA ASP A 83 -38.31 -12.52 -22.81
C ASP A 83 -37.64 -13.45 -21.79
N VAL A 84 -36.37 -13.11 -21.39
CA VAL A 84 -35.57 -13.92 -20.46
C VAL A 84 -35.12 -13.06 -19.27
N ALA A 85 -35.41 -13.54 -18.07
CA ALA A 85 -35.00 -12.89 -16.83
C ALA A 85 -33.48 -13.08 -16.55
N VAL A 86 -32.91 -12.23 -15.71
CA VAL A 86 -31.57 -12.39 -15.16
C VAL A 86 -31.49 -13.72 -14.41
N ASP A 87 -30.31 -14.36 -14.39
CA ASP A 87 -30.04 -15.68 -13.82
C ASP A 87 -30.79 -16.87 -14.45
N THR A 88 -31.23 -16.73 -15.71
CA THR A 88 -31.87 -17.78 -16.46
C THR A 88 -30.92 -18.37 -17.50
N THR A 89 -30.76 -19.69 -17.50
CA THR A 89 -29.99 -20.43 -18.51
C THR A 89 -30.82 -20.65 -19.78
N VAL A 90 -30.26 -20.28 -20.93
CA VAL A 90 -30.90 -20.36 -22.24
C VAL A 90 -30.00 -21.09 -23.24
N ALA A 91 -30.60 -21.89 -24.10
CA ALA A 91 -29.90 -22.60 -25.17
C ALA A 91 -29.57 -21.64 -26.34
N VAL A 92 -28.54 -21.96 -27.10
CA VAL A 92 -28.21 -21.27 -28.36
C VAL A 92 -29.41 -21.29 -29.30
N GLY A 93 -29.75 -20.12 -29.87
CA GLY A 93 -30.94 -19.92 -30.71
C GLY A 93 -32.24 -19.59 -29.97
N ALA A 94 -32.25 -19.63 -28.62
CA ALA A 94 -33.42 -19.22 -27.84
C ALA A 94 -33.68 -17.71 -27.99
N ARG A 95 -34.94 -17.33 -27.92
CA ARG A 95 -35.38 -15.94 -28.00
C ARG A 95 -35.03 -15.21 -26.69
N LEU A 96 -34.38 -14.06 -26.82
CA LEU A 96 -33.93 -13.25 -25.70
C LEU A 96 -34.77 -11.97 -25.52
N ALA A 97 -35.04 -11.27 -26.64
CA ALA A 97 -35.71 -9.97 -26.60
C ALA A 97 -36.37 -9.64 -27.97
N LEU A 98 -37.17 -8.58 -27.99
CA LEU A 98 -37.78 -8.01 -29.18
C LEU A 98 -37.39 -6.53 -29.32
N ILE A 99 -36.81 -6.15 -30.46
CA ILE A 99 -36.46 -4.76 -30.81
C ILE A 99 -37.33 -4.32 -32.01
N GLY A 100 -37.90 -3.13 -31.93
CA GLY A 100 -38.74 -2.59 -33.03
C GLY A 100 -38.84 -1.06 -32.97
N SER A 101 -39.54 -0.45 -33.94
CA SER A 101 -39.83 0.97 -33.93
C SER A 101 -41.06 1.25 -33.05
N SER A 102 -40.97 2.13 -32.08
CA SER A 102 -42.09 2.56 -31.24
C SER A 102 -42.96 3.58 -32.01
N ALA A 103 -43.75 3.11 -32.97
CA ALA A 103 -44.82 3.96 -33.53
C ALA A 103 -46.08 3.71 -32.70
N GLY A 104 -46.33 4.54 -31.69
CA GLY A 104 -47.62 4.70 -31.04
C GLY A 104 -47.85 3.95 -29.73
N ALA A 105 -47.18 4.30 -28.66
CA ALA A 105 -47.71 4.12 -27.30
C ALA A 105 -47.42 5.38 -26.49
N THR A 106 -48.45 6.18 -26.26
CA THR A 106 -48.43 7.22 -25.23
C THR A 106 -48.25 6.57 -23.85
N PRO A 107 -47.31 7.02 -23.02
CA PRO A 107 -47.18 6.44 -21.68
C PRO A 107 -48.36 6.89 -20.82
N THR A 108 -49.17 5.95 -20.42
CA THR A 108 -50.15 6.14 -19.34
C THR A 108 -49.29 6.15 -18.04
N PRO A 109 -49.38 7.17 -17.18
CA PRO A 109 -48.68 7.19 -15.95
C PRO A 109 -49.29 6.16 -15.01
N VAL A 110 -48.53 5.06 -14.76
CA VAL A 110 -48.83 4.14 -13.67
C VAL A 110 -48.48 4.83 -12.38
N ALA A 111 -49.50 5.13 -11.57
CA ALA A 111 -49.36 5.66 -10.24
C ALA A 111 -48.44 4.78 -9.40
N ALA A 112 -47.38 5.38 -8.86
CA ALA A 112 -46.50 4.72 -7.90
C ALA A 112 -47.31 4.31 -6.67
N PRO A 113 -47.08 3.12 -6.09
CA PRO A 113 -47.69 2.76 -4.83
C PRO A 113 -47.14 3.63 -3.72
N THR A 114 -48.00 4.38 -3.07
CA THR A 114 -47.74 5.19 -1.89
C THR A 114 -47.27 4.28 -0.75
N PRO A 115 -46.12 4.50 -0.14
CA PRO A 115 -45.77 3.79 1.08
C PRO A 115 -46.68 4.25 2.22
N PRO A 116 -47.07 3.35 3.14
CA PRO A 116 -47.90 3.73 4.28
C PRO A 116 -47.16 4.75 5.15
N ALA A 117 -47.84 5.84 5.45
CA ALA A 117 -47.38 6.89 6.36
C ALA A 117 -47.23 6.30 7.77
N VAL A 118 -45.99 6.10 8.20
CA VAL A 118 -45.67 5.88 9.61
C VAL A 118 -45.56 7.27 10.23
N ALA A 119 -46.44 7.58 11.16
CA ALA A 119 -46.45 8.80 11.95
C ALA A 119 -45.13 8.88 12.76
N ALA A 120 -44.24 9.77 12.36
CA ALA A 120 -43.05 10.10 13.12
C ALA A 120 -43.45 10.99 14.30
N ALA A 121 -43.31 10.48 15.52
CA ALA A 121 -43.30 11.29 16.73
C ALA A 121 -42.03 12.21 16.68
N PRO A 122 -42.12 13.46 17.12
CA PRO A 122 -40.99 14.35 17.14
C PRO A 122 -39.96 13.91 18.18
N VAL A 123 -38.84 13.40 17.74
CA VAL A 123 -37.66 13.21 18.59
C VAL A 123 -37.01 14.58 18.79
N ALA A 124 -37.03 15.05 20.02
CA ALA A 124 -36.36 16.27 20.44
C ALA A 124 -34.85 16.13 20.18
N ALA A 125 -34.28 17.08 19.46
CA ALA A 125 -32.84 17.19 19.25
C ALA A 125 -32.13 17.37 20.59
N PRO A 126 -31.01 16.67 20.85
CA PRO A 126 -30.19 16.92 22.04
C PRO A 126 -29.56 18.30 21.91
N THR A 127 -29.82 19.16 22.85
CA THR A 127 -29.16 20.45 23.06
C THR A 127 -27.68 20.20 23.33
N PRO A 128 -26.74 20.87 22.63
CA PRO A 128 -25.33 20.80 22.97
C PRO A 128 -25.09 21.44 24.36
N PRO A 129 -24.21 20.89 25.20
CA PRO A 129 -23.87 21.48 26.47
C PRO A 129 -23.23 22.86 26.27
N PRO A 130 -23.45 23.80 27.21
CA PRO A 130 -22.89 25.15 27.10
C PRO A 130 -21.35 25.09 27.16
N VAL A 131 -20.73 25.62 26.13
CA VAL A 131 -19.29 25.86 26.09
C VAL A 131 -18.99 27.00 27.07
N VAL A 132 -18.44 26.65 28.22
CA VAL A 132 -17.87 27.64 29.14
C VAL A 132 -16.58 28.16 28.52
N SER A 133 -16.63 29.33 27.92
CA SER A 133 -15.44 30.06 27.47
C SER A 133 -14.66 30.52 28.68
N ALA A 134 -13.58 29.83 29.01
CA ALA A 134 -12.57 30.38 29.89
C ALA A 134 -11.81 31.48 29.13
N PRO A 135 -11.54 32.63 29.73
CA PRO A 135 -10.77 33.67 29.07
C PRO A 135 -9.31 33.21 28.95
N VAL A 136 -8.88 33.00 27.71
CA VAL A 136 -7.47 32.80 27.41
C VAL A 136 -6.77 34.12 27.64
N ALA A 137 -5.95 34.20 28.69
CA ALA A 137 -5.06 35.31 28.91
C ALA A 137 -4.05 35.37 27.75
N ALA A 138 -4.06 36.48 27.03
CA ALA A 138 -3.07 36.77 26.01
C ALA A 138 -1.65 36.74 26.64
N PRO A 139 -0.66 36.12 25.99
CA PRO A 139 0.71 36.25 26.42
C PRO A 139 1.15 37.72 26.24
N VAL A 140 1.48 38.38 27.33
CA VAL A 140 2.12 39.67 27.31
C VAL A 140 3.49 39.50 26.63
N LEU A 141 3.62 40.03 25.44
CA LEU A 141 4.92 40.23 24.81
C LEU A 141 5.74 41.18 25.69
N SER A 142 6.62 40.63 26.53
CA SER A 142 7.64 41.38 27.20
C SER A 142 8.53 42.00 26.14
N SER A 143 8.43 43.29 26.02
CA SER A 143 9.31 44.15 25.22
C SER A 143 10.76 43.88 25.54
N ILE A 144 11.54 43.47 24.55
CA ILE A 144 12.98 43.38 24.61
C ILE A 144 13.50 44.81 24.74
N PRO A 145 14.25 45.13 25.78
CA PRO A 145 14.88 46.46 25.88
C PRO A 145 15.97 46.60 24.83
N THR A 146 15.90 47.66 24.06
CA THR A 146 16.89 48.11 23.11
C THR A 146 18.27 48.29 23.84
N PRO A 147 19.39 47.87 23.27
CA PRO A 147 20.70 48.01 23.91
C PRO A 147 21.10 49.48 23.98
N SER A 148 21.10 50.01 25.18
CA SER A 148 21.67 51.32 25.50
C SER A 148 23.18 51.23 25.46
N THR A 149 23.79 52.20 24.80
CA THR A 149 25.13 52.82 24.95
C THR A 149 26.30 51.99 25.49
N PRO A 150 27.50 52.14 24.94
CA PRO A 150 28.69 51.40 25.33
C PRO A 150 29.12 51.78 26.75
N VAL A 151 28.99 50.85 27.66
CA VAL A 151 29.59 50.95 29.01
C VAL A 151 31.07 50.64 28.88
N THR A 152 31.88 51.60 29.21
CA THR A 152 33.32 51.45 29.41
C THR A 152 33.56 50.51 30.59
N GLN A 153 34.15 49.34 30.30
CA GLN A 153 34.36 48.26 31.29
C GLN A 153 35.49 48.70 32.32
N PRO A 154 35.31 48.40 33.63
CA PRO A 154 36.36 48.42 34.61
C PRO A 154 37.42 47.36 34.30
N GLN A 155 38.68 47.60 34.71
CA GLN A 155 39.87 46.78 34.46
C GLN A 155 39.86 45.37 35.10
N ASP A 156 38.75 44.97 35.75
CA ASP A 156 38.53 43.61 36.35
C ASP A 156 37.50 42.76 35.68
N ALA A 157 37.42 42.74 34.34
CA ALA A 157 36.59 41.86 33.65
C ALA A 157 36.94 40.38 33.97
N TYR A 158 35.97 39.63 34.51
CA TYR A 158 36.14 38.21 34.82
C TYR A 158 36.46 37.41 33.55
N VAL A 159 37.74 37.05 33.42
CA VAL A 159 38.28 36.23 32.32
C VAL A 159 38.52 34.83 32.84
N THR A 160 38.00 33.81 32.14
CA THR A 160 38.21 32.42 32.57
C THR A 160 39.69 32.04 32.58
N PRO A 161 40.15 31.15 33.49
CA PRO A 161 41.54 30.72 33.57
C PRO A 161 42.13 30.24 32.25
N ILE A 162 41.32 29.59 31.41
CA ILE A 162 41.72 29.06 30.08
C ILE A 162 42.02 30.22 29.11
N VAL A 163 41.20 31.26 29.08
CA VAL A 163 41.40 32.44 28.22
C VAL A 163 42.59 33.24 28.66
N ARG A 164 42.84 33.36 29.98
CA ARG A 164 44.01 34.03 30.55
C ARG A 164 45.32 33.30 30.22
N LYS A 165 45.31 31.95 30.30
CA LYS A 165 46.46 31.12 29.93
C LYS A 165 46.76 31.26 28.42
N LEU A 166 45.74 31.20 27.57
CA LEU A 166 45.90 31.37 26.13
C LEU A 166 46.42 32.77 25.74
N ALA A 167 45.94 33.83 26.41
CA ALA A 167 46.43 35.20 26.19
C ALA A 167 47.90 35.33 26.54
N ASN A 168 48.37 34.72 27.66
CA ASN A 168 49.77 34.69 28.04
C ASN A 168 50.63 33.87 27.05
N GLU A 169 50.15 32.75 26.56
CA GLU A 169 50.85 31.91 25.57
C GLU A 169 51.00 32.64 24.22
N LEU A 170 49.98 33.43 23.81
CA LEU A 170 50.00 34.18 22.57
C LEU A 170 50.53 35.60 22.68
N GLY A 171 50.90 36.06 23.88
CA GLY A 171 51.44 37.42 24.13
C GLY A 171 50.42 38.54 23.89
N VAL A 172 49.11 38.24 24.05
CA VAL A 172 48.00 39.17 23.79
C VAL A 172 47.58 39.84 25.08
N ASP A 173 47.64 41.21 25.12
CA ASP A 173 47.15 42.01 26.23
C ASP A 173 45.63 42.01 26.32
N LEU A 174 45.10 41.36 27.37
CA LEU A 174 43.63 41.21 27.58
C LEU A 174 42.93 42.57 27.77
N GLY A 175 43.63 43.64 28.17
CA GLY A 175 43.04 44.97 28.25
C GLY A 175 42.70 45.60 26.90
N LYS A 176 43.25 45.06 25.79
CA LYS A 176 43.01 45.49 24.41
C LYS A 176 42.04 44.61 23.67
N VAL A 177 41.61 43.50 24.30
CA VAL A 177 40.66 42.52 23.65
C VAL A 177 39.23 42.94 23.94
N ARG A 178 38.43 43.16 22.89
CA ARG A 178 37.00 43.42 23.03
C ARG A 178 36.27 42.09 23.08
N GLY A 179 35.66 41.74 24.22
CA GLY A 179 34.92 40.51 24.40
C GLY A 179 33.59 40.49 23.61
N THR A 180 33.35 39.42 22.83
CA THR A 180 32.11 39.19 22.03
C THR A 180 31.12 38.27 22.74
N GLY A 181 31.42 37.80 23.96
CA GLY A 181 30.53 36.92 24.73
C GLY A 181 29.40 37.68 25.43
N ILE A 182 28.39 36.91 25.90
CA ILE A 182 27.24 37.45 26.65
C ILE A 182 27.73 38.22 27.87
N GLY A 183 27.31 39.49 28.00
CA GLY A 183 27.77 40.39 29.06
C GLY A 183 29.19 40.93 28.85
N GLY A 184 29.72 40.96 27.62
CA GLY A 184 31.03 41.50 27.29
C GLY A 184 32.21 40.59 27.66
N ARG A 185 32.00 39.29 27.92
CA ARG A 185 33.07 38.35 28.28
C ARG A 185 33.98 38.07 27.09
N ILE A 186 35.32 38.04 27.39
CA ILE A 186 36.32 37.68 26.39
C ILE A 186 36.31 36.18 26.17
N ARG A 187 36.13 35.76 24.92
CA ARG A 187 36.16 34.37 24.45
C ARG A 187 37.54 34.00 23.93
N LYS A 188 37.77 32.70 23.75
CA LYS A 188 39.02 32.17 23.18
C LYS A 188 39.28 32.73 21.77
N GLU A 189 38.22 32.86 20.97
CA GLU A 189 38.27 33.37 19.60
C GLU A 189 38.73 34.84 19.56
N ASP A 190 38.33 35.66 20.54
CA ASP A 190 38.69 37.09 20.63
C ASP A 190 40.18 37.28 20.88
N VAL A 191 40.81 36.38 21.66
CA VAL A 191 42.24 36.39 21.93
C VAL A 191 43.05 35.95 20.71
N VAL A 192 42.59 34.92 20.00
CA VAL A 192 43.26 34.43 18.79
C VAL A 192 43.21 35.47 17.67
N ALA A 193 42.11 36.24 17.56
CA ALA A 193 41.95 37.29 16.54
C ALA A 193 42.93 38.47 16.69
N LEU A 194 43.48 38.70 17.90
CA LEU A 194 44.43 39.79 18.21
C LEU A 194 45.87 39.32 18.32
N GLN A 195 46.20 38.10 17.88
CA GLN A 195 47.56 37.60 17.87
C GLN A 195 48.46 38.47 16.97
N PRO A 196 49.58 39.06 17.48
CA PRO A 196 50.49 39.85 16.67
C PRO A 196 51.17 38.96 15.64
N GLN A 197 50.95 39.27 14.35
CA GLN A 197 51.63 38.62 13.25
C GLN A 197 53.14 38.85 13.36
N ARG A 198 53.85 37.79 13.72
CA ARG A 198 55.35 37.83 13.72
C ARG A 198 55.80 37.92 12.28
N ALA A 199 56.41 39.03 11.91
CA ALA A 199 56.97 39.22 10.57
C ALA A 199 58.02 38.15 10.30
N ALA A 200 57.73 37.22 9.43
CA ALA A 200 58.68 36.28 8.86
C ALA A 200 59.13 36.84 7.51
N THR A 201 60.40 37.15 7.41
CA THR A 201 61.14 37.56 6.22
C THR A 201 61.03 36.48 5.10
N ALA A 202 60.61 36.95 3.95
CA ALA A 202 60.82 36.48 2.58
C ALA A 202 61.28 35.05 2.31
N SER A 203 60.36 34.24 1.77
CA SER A 203 60.61 33.39 0.61
C SER A 203 59.24 33.05 0.01
N SER A 204 58.96 33.63 -1.16
CA SER A 204 57.75 33.30 -1.92
C SER A 204 57.76 31.86 -2.38
N PRO A 205 56.70 31.10 -2.09
CA PRO A 205 56.00 30.42 -3.15
C PRO A 205 54.56 30.95 -3.26
N SER A 206 54.15 31.18 -4.49
CA SER A 206 52.76 31.57 -4.84
C SER A 206 51.74 30.67 -4.13
N VAL A 207 51.18 31.15 -3.04
CA VAL A 207 49.98 30.52 -2.46
C VAL A 207 48.82 30.95 -3.35
N THR A 208 48.44 30.06 -4.20
CA THR A 208 47.14 30.08 -4.86
C THR A 208 46.11 30.19 -3.72
N THR A 209 45.53 31.34 -3.57
CA THR A 209 44.35 31.56 -2.73
C THR A 209 43.31 30.59 -3.20
N SER A 210 43.11 29.49 -2.46
CA SER A 210 41.96 28.61 -2.66
C SER A 210 40.75 29.48 -2.35
N LEU A 211 40.23 30.13 -3.38
CA LEU A 211 38.88 30.66 -3.37
C LEU A 211 37.98 29.49 -2.98
N SER A 212 37.31 29.59 -1.84
CA SER A 212 36.20 28.72 -1.48
C SER A 212 35.40 28.53 -2.76
N ALA A 213 35.37 27.30 -3.26
CA ALA A 213 34.55 26.97 -4.43
C ALA A 213 33.15 27.52 -4.15
N PRO A 214 32.57 28.32 -5.04
CA PRO A 214 31.22 28.79 -4.89
C PRO A 214 30.35 27.54 -4.65
N ALA A 215 29.52 27.60 -3.62
CA ALA A 215 28.56 26.55 -3.34
C ALA A 215 27.89 26.14 -4.67
N ALA A 216 28.00 24.87 -5.03
CA ALA A 216 27.52 24.37 -6.31
C ALA A 216 26.09 24.91 -6.50
N ALA A 217 25.88 25.63 -7.59
CA ALA A 217 24.57 26.15 -7.94
C ALA A 217 23.61 24.94 -7.96
N PRO A 218 22.39 25.08 -7.44
CA PRO A 218 21.44 23.99 -7.45
C PRO A 218 21.32 23.46 -8.88
N SER A 219 21.57 22.16 -9.06
CA SER A 219 21.48 21.52 -10.37
C SER A 219 20.13 21.86 -10.99
N ALA A 220 20.14 22.39 -12.21
CA ALA A 220 18.90 22.72 -12.91
C ALA A 220 18.01 21.49 -12.98
N VAL A 221 16.76 21.65 -12.56
CA VAL A 221 15.76 20.58 -12.61
C VAL A 221 15.50 20.24 -14.09
N VAL A 222 15.93 19.06 -14.53
CA VAL A 222 15.65 18.57 -15.87
C VAL A 222 14.21 18.06 -15.89
N ALA A 223 13.34 18.71 -16.66
CA ALA A 223 11.95 18.28 -16.80
C ALA A 223 11.87 16.92 -17.53
N SER A 224 11.00 16.04 -17.04
CA SER A 224 10.77 14.75 -17.70
C SER A 224 10.21 14.95 -19.12
N PRO A 225 10.67 14.16 -20.11
CA PRO A 225 10.15 14.21 -21.49
C PRO A 225 8.68 13.77 -21.58
N LEU A 226 8.15 13.11 -20.55
CA LEU A 226 6.74 12.70 -20.49
C LEU A 226 5.80 13.85 -20.12
N ARG A 227 6.31 14.99 -19.69
CA ARG A 227 5.49 16.14 -19.30
C ARG A 227 4.70 16.67 -20.50
N GLY A 228 3.37 16.73 -20.36
CA GLY A 228 2.46 17.20 -21.41
C GLY A 228 2.18 16.18 -22.52
N THR A 229 2.63 14.93 -22.38
CA THR A 229 2.34 13.86 -23.35
C THR A 229 1.19 12.95 -22.87
N THR A 230 0.49 12.36 -23.84
CA THR A 230 -0.47 11.28 -23.61
C THR A 230 0.10 9.98 -24.14
N VAL A 231 0.20 8.97 -23.28
CA VAL A 231 0.80 7.67 -23.64
C VAL A 231 -0.19 6.55 -23.31
N THR A 232 -0.38 5.61 -24.25
CA THR A 232 -1.22 4.42 -24.03
C THR A 232 -0.54 3.50 -23.02
N MET A 233 -1.31 3.00 -22.03
CA MET A 233 -0.81 2.01 -21.07
C MET A 233 -0.29 0.75 -21.75
N SER A 234 0.83 0.24 -21.28
CA SER A 234 1.34 -1.07 -21.69
C SER A 234 0.36 -2.20 -21.31
N ARG A 235 0.43 -3.35 -21.98
CA ARG A 235 -0.41 -4.50 -21.68
C ARG A 235 -0.32 -4.91 -20.20
N LEU A 236 0.89 -5.03 -19.65
CA LEU A 236 1.10 -5.35 -18.24
C LEU A 236 0.48 -4.29 -17.33
N ARG A 237 0.62 -3.00 -17.64
CA ARG A 237 0.05 -1.93 -16.81
C ARG A 237 -1.49 -1.98 -16.79
N LYS A 238 -2.12 -2.34 -17.91
CA LYS A 238 -3.58 -2.53 -17.96
C LYS A 238 -4.04 -3.66 -17.03
N VAL A 239 -3.33 -4.81 -17.05
CA VAL A 239 -3.63 -5.94 -16.16
C VAL A 239 -3.46 -5.54 -14.70
N ILE A 240 -2.34 -4.89 -14.34
CA ILE A 240 -2.11 -4.41 -12.97
C ILE A 240 -3.24 -3.45 -12.54
N ALA A 241 -3.63 -2.51 -13.39
CA ALA A 241 -4.68 -1.54 -13.08
C ALA A 241 -6.02 -2.24 -12.80
N ALA A 242 -6.43 -3.19 -13.64
CA ALA A 242 -7.64 -3.97 -13.45
C ALA A 242 -7.61 -4.74 -12.11
N ARG A 243 -6.51 -5.45 -11.83
CA ARG A 243 -6.35 -6.21 -10.58
C ARG A 243 -6.37 -5.35 -9.32
N MET A 244 -5.80 -4.14 -9.35
CA MET A 244 -5.82 -3.22 -8.21
C MET A 244 -7.23 -2.68 -7.94
N VAL A 245 -7.97 -2.34 -9.00
CA VAL A 245 -9.37 -1.89 -8.87
C VAL A 245 -10.25 -3.04 -8.37
N GLU A 246 -10.14 -4.24 -8.95
CA GLU A 246 -10.82 -5.45 -8.51
C GLU A 246 -10.60 -5.70 -7.01
N SER A 247 -9.35 -5.67 -6.56
CA SER A 247 -9.02 -5.89 -5.15
C SER A 247 -9.72 -4.91 -4.21
N LEU A 248 -9.77 -3.62 -4.56
CA LEU A 248 -10.45 -2.60 -3.75
C LEU A 248 -11.98 -2.72 -3.78
N GLN A 249 -12.55 -3.27 -4.86
CA GLN A 249 -13.99 -3.48 -4.99
C GLN A 249 -14.45 -4.75 -4.26
N VAL A 250 -13.63 -5.80 -4.28
CA VAL A 250 -13.98 -7.11 -3.70
C VAL A 250 -13.72 -7.14 -2.19
N SER A 251 -12.59 -6.57 -1.73
CA SER A 251 -12.18 -6.61 -0.32
C SER A 251 -12.67 -5.40 0.46
N ALA A 252 -13.18 -5.61 1.66
CA ALA A 252 -13.37 -4.55 2.66
C ALA A 252 -12.03 -4.23 3.33
N GLN A 253 -11.13 -3.52 2.64
CA GLN A 253 -9.76 -3.31 3.09
C GLN A 253 -9.67 -2.34 4.27
N LEU A 254 -8.93 -2.76 5.29
CA LEU A 254 -8.53 -1.95 6.44
C LEU A 254 -7.03 -2.11 6.67
N THR A 255 -6.37 -1.06 7.19
CA THR A 255 -4.94 -1.13 7.51
C THR A 255 -4.71 -0.80 8.98
N THR A 256 -4.00 -1.68 9.68
CA THR A 256 -3.51 -1.46 11.04
C THR A 256 -1.99 -1.27 11.01
N VAL A 257 -1.49 -0.23 11.68
CA VAL A 257 -0.06 0.10 11.71
C VAL A 257 0.47 -0.01 13.13
N ILE A 258 1.64 -0.65 13.30
CA ILE A 258 2.36 -0.71 14.56
C ILE A 258 3.79 -0.21 14.39
N GLU A 259 4.38 0.25 15.49
CA GLU A 259 5.80 0.60 15.57
C GLU A 259 6.58 -0.52 16.28
N VAL A 260 7.73 -0.90 15.73
CA VAL A 260 8.55 -2.04 16.21
C VAL A 260 10.01 -1.62 16.36
N ASP A 261 10.63 -1.99 17.49
CA ASP A 261 12.06 -1.79 17.74
C ASP A 261 12.88 -2.96 17.19
N VAL A 262 13.60 -2.73 16.11
CA VAL A 262 14.48 -3.70 15.46
C VAL A 262 15.97 -3.47 15.78
N THR A 263 16.28 -2.79 16.89
CA THR A 263 17.67 -2.46 17.26
C THR A 263 18.52 -3.70 17.48
N LYS A 264 17.96 -4.76 18.09
CA LYS A 264 18.69 -6.03 18.30
C LYS A 264 18.99 -6.71 16.95
N ILE A 265 18.01 -6.75 16.04
CA ILE A 265 18.19 -7.28 14.68
C ILE A 265 19.23 -6.46 13.91
N ALA A 266 19.19 -5.12 13.99
CA ALA A 266 20.16 -4.26 13.32
C ALA A 266 21.60 -4.57 13.79
N ARG A 267 21.81 -4.71 15.11
CA ARG A 267 23.10 -5.08 15.68
C ARG A 267 23.54 -6.51 15.30
N LEU A 268 22.62 -7.46 15.35
CA LEU A 268 22.88 -8.86 14.96
C LEU A 268 23.29 -8.92 13.48
N ARG A 269 22.50 -8.26 12.60
CA ARG A 269 22.80 -8.17 11.18
C ARG A 269 24.19 -7.56 10.92
N ASP A 270 24.53 -6.46 11.59
CA ASP A 270 25.81 -5.77 11.36
C ASP A 270 27.02 -6.62 11.74
N ARG A 271 26.94 -7.40 12.82
CA ARG A 271 28.01 -8.32 13.23
C ARG A 271 28.10 -9.59 12.37
N SER A 272 26.97 -10.02 11.75
CA SER A 272 26.89 -11.32 11.06
C SER A 272 26.96 -11.21 9.54
N LYS A 273 26.78 -10.02 8.94
CA LYS A 273 26.64 -9.81 7.49
C LYS A 273 27.79 -10.39 6.66
N ALA A 274 29.04 -10.23 7.11
CA ALA A 274 30.20 -10.71 6.35
C ALA A 274 30.29 -12.25 6.37
N THR A 275 30.12 -12.88 7.54
CA THR A 275 30.13 -14.34 7.69
C THR A 275 28.97 -14.98 6.93
N PHE A 276 27.77 -14.36 6.99
CA PHE A 276 26.58 -14.81 6.26
C PHE A 276 26.82 -14.75 4.75
N GLU A 277 27.30 -13.62 4.22
CA GLU A 277 27.57 -13.45 2.79
C GLU A 277 28.61 -14.44 2.29
N ALA A 278 29.68 -14.72 3.08
CA ALA A 278 30.69 -15.70 2.73
C ALA A 278 30.12 -17.13 2.69
N ARG A 279 29.15 -17.48 3.55
CA ARG A 279 28.54 -18.81 3.60
C ARG A 279 27.41 -19.00 2.59
N GLU A 280 26.51 -18.01 2.48
CA GLU A 280 25.27 -18.12 1.70
C GLU A 280 25.39 -17.57 0.28
N GLY A 281 26.45 -16.81 -0.03
CA GLY A 281 26.68 -16.20 -1.34
C GLY A 281 25.77 -15.00 -1.64
N VAL A 282 24.97 -14.55 -0.66
CA VAL A 282 24.03 -13.42 -0.81
C VAL A 282 24.16 -12.48 0.38
N LYS A 283 23.89 -11.18 0.15
CA LYS A 283 23.94 -10.15 1.20
C LYS A 283 22.82 -10.32 2.22
N LEU A 284 23.15 -10.24 3.49
CA LEU A 284 22.17 -10.23 4.57
C LEU A 284 21.50 -8.86 4.66
N SER A 285 20.31 -8.74 4.06
CA SER A 285 19.43 -7.58 4.21
C SER A 285 18.50 -7.74 5.43
N PHE A 286 17.66 -6.76 5.72
CA PHE A 286 16.65 -6.90 6.77
C PHE A 286 15.46 -7.79 6.36
N LEU A 287 15.17 -7.86 5.05
CA LEU A 287 13.96 -8.54 4.55
C LEU A 287 13.86 -10.03 4.96
N PRO A 288 14.91 -10.84 4.95
CA PRO A 288 14.86 -12.22 5.43
C PRO A 288 14.39 -12.36 6.88
N PHE A 289 14.79 -11.46 7.79
CA PHE A 289 14.33 -11.49 9.19
C PHE A 289 12.82 -11.30 9.29
N PHE A 290 12.28 -10.32 8.53
CA PHE A 290 10.83 -10.10 8.47
C PHE A 290 10.11 -11.28 7.83
N ALA A 291 10.65 -11.85 6.74
CA ALA A 291 10.03 -12.96 6.04
C ALA A 291 9.92 -14.21 6.93
N VAL A 292 11.00 -14.56 7.68
CA VAL A 292 10.98 -15.67 8.64
C VAL A 292 9.96 -15.42 9.75
N ALA A 293 10.01 -14.23 10.38
CA ALA A 293 9.08 -13.89 11.45
C ALA A 293 7.61 -13.86 10.98
N VAL A 294 7.34 -13.42 9.74
CA VAL A 294 6.01 -13.46 9.13
C VAL A 294 5.53 -14.89 8.94
N CYS A 295 6.36 -15.79 8.39
CA CYS A 295 5.99 -17.19 8.23
C CYS A 295 5.71 -17.88 9.57
N GLU A 296 6.53 -17.60 10.61
CA GLU A 296 6.30 -18.10 11.97
C GLU A 296 4.96 -17.58 12.55
N ALA A 297 4.64 -16.29 12.34
CA ALA A 297 3.39 -15.71 12.80
C ALA A 297 2.17 -16.23 12.03
N LEU A 298 2.27 -16.47 10.70
CA LEU A 298 1.19 -17.04 9.89
C LEU A 298 0.80 -18.45 10.34
N LYS A 299 1.76 -19.27 10.79
CA LYS A 299 1.47 -20.61 11.38
C LYS A 299 0.62 -20.52 12.63
N GLN A 300 0.75 -19.43 13.42
CA GLN A 300 -0.03 -19.20 14.63
C GLN A 300 -1.37 -18.51 14.37
N HIS A 301 -1.48 -17.78 13.26
CA HIS A 301 -2.64 -16.98 12.88
C HIS A 301 -3.15 -17.38 11.48
N PRO A 302 -3.71 -18.58 11.30
CA PRO A 302 -4.07 -19.10 9.98
C PRO A 302 -5.12 -18.27 9.24
N VAL A 303 -5.90 -17.45 9.94
CA VAL A 303 -6.88 -16.54 9.32
C VAL A 303 -6.20 -15.52 8.38
N LEU A 304 -4.95 -15.14 8.65
CA LEU A 304 -4.16 -14.24 7.79
C LEU A 304 -3.52 -14.99 6.60
N ASN A 305 -3.44 -16.33 6.67
CA ASN A 305 -2.94 -17.21 5.60
C ASN A 305 -4.11 -17.93 4.94
N SER A 306 -5.11 -17.17 4.49
CA SER A 306 -6.33 -17.70 3.90
C SER A 306 -6.71 -16.97 2.61
N SER A 307 -7.69 -17.49 1.91
CA SER A 307 -8.35 -16.85 0.77
C SER A 307 -9.86 -17.02 0.86
N VAL A 308 -10.61 -16.19 0.11
CA VAL A 308 -12.07 -16.20 0.07
C VAL A 308 -12.53 -16.69 -1.30
N GLU A 309 -13.35 -17.72 -1.33
CA GLU A 309 -14.02 -18.21 -2.54
C GLU A 309 -15.53 -18.31 -2.29
N GLY A 310 -16.28 -17.41 -2.90
CA GLY A 310 -17.72 -17.27 -2.64
C GLY A 310 -17.99 -16.94 -1.16
N ASP A 311 -18.64 -17.85 -0.46
CA ASP A 311 -18.97 -17.79 0.98
C ASP A 311 -18.03 -18.67 1.85
N GLN A 312 -16.97 -19.23 1.27
CA GLN A 312 -16.04 -20.11 1.95
C GLN A 312 -14.70 -19.41 2.23
N ILE A 313 -14.11 -19.75 3.38
CA ILE A 313 -12.76 -19.35 3.76
C ILE A 313 -11.85 -20.57 3.60
N ILE A 314 -10.85 -20.46 2.75
CA ILE A 314 -9.83 -21.52 2.55
C ILE A 314 -8.62 -21.18 3.36
N TYR A 315 -8.34 -21.96 4.42
CA TYR A 315 -7.11 -21.86 5.22
C TYR A 315 -5.99 -22.66 4.55
N HIS A 316 -4.92 -21.97 4.16
CA HIS A 316 -3.78 -22.62 3.49
C HIS A 316 -2.91 -23.37 4.49
N GLY A 317 -2.50 -24.60 4.13
CA GLY A 317 -1.65 -25.45 4.97
C GLY A 317 -0.15 -25.14 4.85
N ALA A 318 0.24 -24.22 3.98
CA ALA A 318 1.63 -23.80 3.78
C ALA A 318 1.68 -22.27 3.54
N GLU A 319 2.82 -21.67 3.88
CA GLU A 319 3.07 -20.25 3.69
C GLU A 319 3.79 -20.04 2.35
N HIS A 320 3.03 -19.61 1.32
CA HIS A 320 3.56 -19.19 0.02
C HIS A 320 3.71 -17.68 0.02
N LEU A 321 4.94 -17.20 0.27
CA LEU A 321 5.19 -15.80 0.52
C LEU A 321 5.50 -15.02 -0.77
N GLY A 322 4.59 -14.14 -1.17
CA GLY A 322 4.81 -13.17 -2.23
C GLY A 322 5.74 -12.05 -1.77
N ILE A 323 6.75 -11.72 -2.58
CA ILE A 323 7.69 -10.62 -2.31
C ILE A 323 7.53 -9.57 -3.40
N ALA A 324 7.11 -8.37 -3.03
CA ALA A 324 6.95 -7.28 -4.00
C ALA A 324 8.31 -6.81 -4.53
N VAL A 325 8.49 -6.87 -5.85
CA VAL A 325 9.70 -6.46 -6.57
C VAL A 325 9.38 -5.33 -7.53
N ASP A 326 10.04 -4.19 -7.35
CA ASP A 326 9.96 -3.05 -8.25
C ASP A 326 10.79 -3.30 -9.51
N THR A 327 10.16 -3.10 -10.69
CA THR A 327 10.77 -3.22 -12.00
C THR A 327 10.43 -2.01 -12.87
N GLU A 328 11.19 -1.77 -13.93
CA GLU A 328 10.92 -0.68 -14.88
C GLU A 328 9.52 -0.76 -15.52
N ARG A 329 8.95 -1.97 -15.61
CA ARG A 329 7.62 -2.23 -16.18
C ARG A 329 6.48 -2.08 -15.17
N GLY A 330 6.78 -2.10 -13.88
CA GLY A 330 5.85 -2.03 -12.77
C GLY A 330 6.19 -2.98 -11.63
N LEU A 331 5.36 -2.97 -10.60
CA LEU A 331 5.51 -3.83 -9.43
C LEU A 331 5.02 -5.25 -9.78
N LEU A 332 5.88 -6.24 -9.54
CA LEU A 332 5.55 -7.67 -9.67
C LEU A 332 5.75 -8.36 -8.32
N VAL A 333 4.99 -9.41 -8.07
CA VAL A 333 5.01 -10.13 -6.79
C VAL A 333 5.33 -11.62 -7.03
N PRO A 334 6.61 -11.97 -7.25
CA PRO A 334 7.01 -13.37 -7.29
C PRO A 334 6.82 -14.04 -5.93
N VAL A 335 6.55 -15.34 -5.94
CA VAL A 335 6.17 -16.15 -4.79
C VAL A 335 7.28 -17.12 -4.41
N ILE A 336 7.65 -17.15 -3.14
CA ILE A 336 8.48 -18.19 -2.55
C ILE A 336 7.54 -19.30 -2.06
N ALA A 337 7.46 -20.40 -2.78
CA ALA A 337 6.67 -21.54 -2.38
C ALA A 337 7.24 -22.18 -1.12
N ASN A 338 6.36 -22.57 -0.18
CA ASN A 338 6.71 -23.18 1.12
C ASN A 338 7.78 -22.37 1.88
N ALA A 339 7.62 -21.07 1.93
CA ALA A 339 8.58 -20.16 2.59
C ALA A 339 8.74 -20.48 4.08
N GLY A 340 7.69 -20.99 4.73
CA GLY A 340 7.69 -21.38 6.12
C GLY A 340 8.56 -22.59 6.48
N ASP A 341 9.01 -23.36 5.47
CA ASP A 341 9.90 -24.52 5.65
C ASP A 341 11.37 -24.14 5.44
N LEU A 342 11.65 -22.93 4.99
CA LEU A 342 12.99 -22.46 4.68
C LEU A 342 13.65 -21.83 5.91
N ASN A 343 14.93 -22.12 6.11
CA ASN A 343 15.75 -21.38 7.05
C ASN A 343 16.12 -19.98 6.49
N MET A 344 16.67 -19.12 7.33
CA MET A 344 17.07 -17.75 6.98
C MET A 344 17.94 -17.66 5.71
N GLY A 345 18.92 -18.57 5.56
CA GLY A 345 19.77 -18.64 4.37
C GLY A 345 18.98 -18.99 3.10
N GLY A 346 18.08 -19.98 3.20
CA GLY A 346 17.18 -20.36 2.11
C GLY A 346 16.26 -19.22 1.68
N VAL A 347 15.63 -18.56 2.64
CA VAL A 347 14.78 -17.37 2.38
C VAL A 347 15.60 -16.25 1.72
N ALA A 348 16.79 -15.95 2.23
CA ALA A 348 17.64 -14.89 1.68
C ALA A 348 18.05 -15.17 0.23
N ARG A 349 18.46 -16.42 -0.08
CA ARG A 349 18.80 -16.85 -1.45
C ARG A 349 17.60 -16.76 -2.39
N LYS A 350 16.43 -17.24 -1.97
CA LYS A 350 15.19 -17.17 -2.76
C LYS A 350 14.76 -15.72 -3.05
N ILE A 351 14.82 -14.84 -2.05
CA ILE A 351 14.54 -13.40 -2.24
C ILE A 351 15.50 -12.79 -3.27
N ALA A 352 16.80 -13.07 -3.14
CA ALA A 352 17.81 -12.51 -4.05
C ALA A 352 17.62 -13.02 -5.49
N ASP A 353 17.41 -14.32 -5.69
CA ASP A 353 17.19 -14.97 -6.97
C ASP A 353 15.92 -14.44 -7.65
N LEU A 354 14.78 -14.52 -6.98
CA LEU A 354 13.50 -14.06 -7.53
C LEU A 354 13.55 -12.57 -7.86
N ALA A 355 14.14 -11.75 -7.00
CA ALA A 355 14.25 -10.31 -7.26
C ALA A 355 15.11 -10.01 -8.48
N ALA A 356 16.23 -10.72 -8.68
CA ALA A 356 17.09 -10.57 -9.86
C ALA A 356 16.37 -11.00 -11.13
N ARG A 357 15.83 -12.23 -11.16
CA ARG A 357 15.10 -12.77 -12.32
C ARG A 357 13.85 -11.97 -12.68
N THR A 358 13.14 -11.42 -11.68
CA THR A 358 11.98 -10.57 -11.93
C THR A 358 12.36 -9.27 -12.63
N ARG A 359 13.46 -8.62 -12.20
CA ARG A 359 13.98 -7.41 -12.87
C ARG A 359 14.47 -7.71 -14.29
N GLU A 360 15.09 -8.86 -14.52
CA GLU A 360 15.54 -9.34 -15.81
C GLU A 360 14.42 -9.92 -16.69
N ASN A 361 13.17 -9.93 -16.20
CA ASN A 361 12.02 -10.53 -16.90
C ASN A 361 12.18 -12.04 -17.18
N LYS A 362 12.80 -12.77 -16.26
CA LYS A 362 13.05 -14.22 -16.33
C LYS A 362 12.22 -15.04 -15.34
N VAL A 363 11.35 -14.38 -14.56
CA VAL A 363 10.39 -15.07 -13.67
C VAL A 363 9.31 -15.76 -14.51
N THR A 364 8.98 -16.98 -14.14
CA THR A 364 7.94 -17.76 -14.84
C THR A 364 6.53 -17.36 -14.34
N PRO A 365 5.48 -17.59 -15.16
CA PRO A 365 4.10 -17.35 -14.72
C PRO A 365 3.72 -18.11 -13.44
N ASP A 366 4.21 -19.33 -13.27
CA ASP A 366 3.94 -20.16 -12.08
C ASP A 366 4.56 -19.58 -10.82
N GLU A 367 5.67 -18.85 -10.95
CA GLU A 367 6.29 -18.13 -9.82
C GLU A 367 5.60 -16.80 -9.47
N LEU A 368 4.63 -16.37 -10.26
CA LEU A 368 3.82 -15.18 -10.00
C LEU A 368 2.44 -15.52 -9.42
N GLY A 369 2.10 -16.80 -9.35
CA GLY A 369 0.83 -17.31 -8.84
C GLY A 369 0.96 -18.09 -7.54
N GLY A 370 -0.18 -18.43 -6.92
CA GLY A 370 -0.25 -19.34 -5.77
C GLY A 370 0.28 -18.76 -4.45
N GLY A 371 0.52 -17.45 -4.37
CA GLY A 371 0.91 -16.80 -3.11
C GLY A 371 -0.25 -16.74 -2.13
N THR A 372 0.02 -16.99 -0.83
CA THR A 372 -1.00 -16.97 0.23
C THR A 372 -0.93 -15.73 1.11
N PHE A 373 0.21 -15.05 1.13
CA PHE A 373 0.44 -13.80 1.82
C PHE A 373 1.51 -12.97 1.07
N THR A 374 1.43 -11.64 1.13
CA THR A 374 2.40 -10.77 0.46
C THR A 374 3.17 -9.90 1.44
N LEU A 375 4.46 -9.78 1.22
CA LEU A 375 5.36 -8.86 1.93
C LEU A 375 5.89 -7.80 0.95
N THR A 376 5.65 -6.53 1.25
CA THR A 376 6.14 -5.41 0.44
C THR A 376 7.04 -4.48 1.24
N ASN A 377 8.15 -4.02 0.65
CA ASN A 377 9.11 -3.14 1.30
C ASN A 377 9.13 -1.76 0.63
N THR A 378 8.33 -0.83 1.15
CA THR A 378 8.27 0.56 0.72
C THR A 378 9.35 1.43 1.38
N GLY A 379 9.85 0.98 2.53
CA GLY A 379 10.92 1.64 3.28
C GLY A 379 12.26 1.71 2.55
N SER A 380 12.50 0.86 1.55
CA SER A 380 13.71 0.92 0.70
C SER A 380 13.86 2.25 -0.06
N ARG A 381 12.76 2.99 -0.26
CA ARG A 381 12.70 4.31 -0.89
C ARG A 381 12.43 5.45 0.10
N GLY A 382 12.47 5.15 1.41
CA GLY A 382 12.34 6.12 2.50
C GLY A 382 10.91 6.36 2.98
N ALA A 383 9.90 5.65 2.49
CA ALA A 383 8.55 5.73 3.03
C ALA A 383 8.54 5.20 4.48
N LEU A 384 7.95 5.96 5.41
CA LEU A 384 7.87 5.54 6.82
C LEU A 384 6.92 4.37 7.00
N PHE A 385 5.77 4.38 6.31
CA PHE A 385 4.82 3.29 6.18
C PHE A 385 3.98 3.52 4.92
N ASP A 386 3.19 2.52 4.56
CA ASP A 386 2.25 2.56 3.44
C ASP A 386 1.00 1.77 3.82
N THR A 387 -0.08 1.94 3.04
CA THR A 387 -1.32 1.17 3.12
C THR A 387 -1.44 0.33 1.85
N PRO A 388 -0.72 -0.80 1.75
CA PRO A 388 -0.66 -1.57 0.52
C PRO A 388 -2.01 -2.17 0.15
N ILE A 389 -2.29 -2.28 -1.15
CA ILE A 389 -3.49 -2.93 -1.66
C ILE A 389 -3.26 -4.45 -1.67
N ILE A 390 -4.24 -5.21 -1.20
CA ILE A 390 -4.18 -6.67 -1.12
C ILE A 390 -4.04 -7.27 -2.53
N ASN A 391 -3.20 -8.28 -2.65
CA ASN A 391 -3.02 -9.04 -3.89
C ASN A 391 -3.99 -10.23 -3.90
N GLN A 392 -5.13 -10.10 -4.61
CA GLN A 392 -6.15 -11.15 -4.68
C GLN A 392 -5.59 -12.49 -5.18
N PRO A 393 -6.04 -13.65 -4.67
CA PRO A 393 -7.16 -13.87 -3.72
C PRO A 393 -6.76 -13.85 -2.23
N GLN A 394 -5.55 -13.41 -1.89
CA GLN A 394 -5.06 -13.31 -0.52
C GLN A 394 -5.95 -12.37 0.32
N VAL A 395 -6.00 -12.61 1.62
CA VAL A 395 -6.75 -11.74 2.56
C VAL A 395 -5.90 -10.67 3.23
N ALA A 396 -4.57 -10.72 3.09
CA ALA A 396 -3.70 -9.74 3.74
C ALA A 396 -2.37 -9.51 3.01
N ILE A 397 -1.78 -8.35 3.29
CA ILE A 397 -0.46 -7.91 2.82
C ILE A 397 0.22 -7.08 3.92
N LEU A 398 1.50 -7.34 4.17
CA LEU A 398 2.29 -6.58 5.13
C LEU A 398 3.26 -5.63 4.42
N GLY A 399 3.15 -4.35 4.73
CA GLY A 399 4.07 -3.29 4.30
C GLY A 399 5.15 -3.03 5.35
N LEU A 400 6.40 -3.04 4.91
CA LEU A 400 7.56 -2.66 5.73
C LEU A 400 7.96 -1.23 5.42
N GLY A 401 7.97 -0.38 6.45
CA GLY A 401 8.47 0.98 6.37
C GLY A 401 9.99 1.09 6.43
N ALA A 402 10.49 2.31 6.31
CA ALA A 402 11.91 2.61 6.48
C ALA A 402 12.35 2.37 7.92
N ILE A 403 13.48 1.68 8.09
CA ILE A 403 14.13 1.54 9.40
C ILE A 403 14.90 2.84 9.68
N VAL A 404 14.44 3.60 10.67
CA VAL A 404 15.01 4.90 11.04
C VAL A 404 15.45 4.92 12.50
N LYS A 405 16.51 5.70 12.80
CA LYS A 405 16.92 5.91 14.18
C LYS A 405 16.05 6.98 14.83
N ARG A 406 15.45 6.65 15.99
CA ARG A 406 14.61 7.55 16.77
C ARG A 406 15.02 7.58 18.25
N PRO A 407 14.89 8.72 18.94
CA PRO A 407 14.93 8.75 20.39
C PRO A 407 13.65 8.12 20.94
N MET A 408 13.80 7.08 21.75
CA MET A 408 12.68 6.36 22.38
C MET A 408 12.87 6.34 23.89
N VAL A 409 11.78 6.46 24.63
CA VAL A 409 11.78 6.19 26.07
C VAL A 409 11.87 4.68 26.27
N VAL A 410 12.89 4.26 27.00
CA VAL A 410 13.09 2.84 27.34
C VAL A 410 13.17 2.69 28.85
N ARG A 411 12.64 1.60 29.39
CA ARG A 411 12.78 1.26 30.81
C ARG A 411 14.05 0.48 31.04
N GLY A 412 14.82 0.89 32.03
CA GLY A 412 15.95 0.15 32.56
C GLY A 412 15.49 -1.03 33.43
N GLU A 413 16.42 -1.90 33.79
CA GLU A 413 16.18 -3.05 34.69
C GLU A 413 15.75 -2.60 36.11
N ASP A 414 16.15 -1.41 36.51
CA ASP A 414 15.77 -0.72 37.73
C ASP A 414 14.36 -0.07 37.70
N GLY A 415 13.65 -0.20 36.57
CA GLY A 415 12.35 0.44 36.33
C GLY A 415 12.43 1.93 35.99
N GLY A 416 13.62 2.54 35.99
CA GLY A 416 13.84 3.93 35.57
C GLY A 416 13.65 4.10 34.07
N GLU A 417 13.15 5.30 33.67
CA GLU A 417 12.97 5.65 32.26
C GLU A 417 14.17 6.46 31.76
N THR A 418 14.67 6.12 30.58
CA THR A 418 15.76 6.81 29.92
C THR A 418 15.48 6.96 28.43
N ILE A 419 16.11 7.95 27.79
CA ILE A 419 16.01 8.13 26.35
C ILE A 419 17.19 7.40 25.68
N ALA A 420 16.83 6.45 24.79
CA ALA A 420 17.82 5.72 24.00
C ALA A 420 17.54 5.86 22.50
N ILE A 421 18.60 5.83 21.68
CA ILE A 421 18.47 5.80 20.23
C ILE A 421 18.17 4.35 19.83
N ARG A 422 17.00 4.15 19.17
CA ARG A 422 16.51 2.87 18.68
C ARG A 422 16.35 2.89 17.16
N SER A 423 16.54 1.73 16.55
CA SER A 423 16.20 1.50 15.14
C SER A 423 14.74 1.07 15.07
N MET A 424 13.88 1.97 14.62
CA MET A 424 12.43 1.79 14.61
C MET A 424 11.92 1.56 13.19
N VAL A 425 10.90 0.73 13.05
CA VAL A 425 10.21 0.49 11.80
C VAL A 425 8.70 0.50 12.03
N TYR A 426 7.95 1.04 11.08
CA TYR A 426 6.51 0.83 11.02
C TYR A 426 6.17 -0.39 10.16
N LEU A 427 5.25 -1.18 10.64
CA LEU A 427 4.65 -2.30 9.94
C LEU A 427 3.18 -1.98 9.69
N GLY A 428 2.77 -1.92 8.43
CA GLY A 428 1.39 -1.68 8.01
C GLY A 428 0.79 -2.96 7.46
N LEU A 429 -0.17 -3.56 8.17
CA LEU A 429 -0.92 -4.72 7.74
C LEU A 429 -2.24 -4.28 7.12
N SER A 430 -2.39 -4.42 5.80
CA SER A 430 -3.69 -4.30 5.14
C SER A 430 -4.34 -5.68 5.07
N TYR A 431 -5.62 -5.76 5.40
CA TYR A 431 -6.37 -7.01 5.46
C TYR A 431 -7.82 -6.83 5.02
N ASP A 432 -8.43 -7.92 4.60
CA ASP A 432 -9.82 -7.97 4.17
C ASP A 432 -10.72 -8.19 5.39
N HIS A 433 -11.46 -7.14 5.78
CA HIS A 433 -12.31 -7.15 6.97
C HIS A 433 -13.58 -8.02 6.81
N ARG A 434 -13.77 -8.66 5.66
CA ARG A 434 -14.79 -9.70 5.51
C ARG A 434 -14.43 -10.98 6.26
N VAL A 435 -13.12 -11.22 6.51
CA VAL A 435 -12.57 -12.46 7.09
C VAL A 435 -11.70 -12.18 8.30
N VAL A 436 -10.92 -11.10 8.27
CA VAL A 436 -9.95 -10.74 9.32
C VAL A 436 -10.50 -9.58 10.12
N ASP A 437 -10.75 -9.78 11.39
CA ASP A 437 -11.13 -8.72 12.32
C ASP A 437 -9.92 -7.89 12.79
N GLY A 438 -10.18 -6.66 13.25
CA GLY A 438 -9.14 -5.83 13.85
C GLY A 438 -8.44 -6.49 15.04
N ALA A 439 -9.13 -7.36 15.78
CA ALA A 439 -8.56 -8.15 16.87
C ALA A 439 -7.60 -9.24 16.37
N ASP A 440 -7.91 -9.90 15.24
CA ASP A 440 -7.04 -10.88 14.60
C ASP A 440 -5.76 -10.22 14.06
N ALA A 441 -5.94 -9.09 13.35
CA ALA A 441 -4.85 -8.27 12.87
C ALA A 441 -3.92 -7.79 14.01
N ALA A 442 -4.50 -7.34 15.12
CA ALA A 442 -3.74 -6.91 16.30
C ALA A 442 -2.96 -8.07 16.93
N ARG A 443 -3.57 -9.24 17.11
CA ARG A 443 -2.90 -10.44 17.65
C ARG A 443 -1.72 -10.87 16.78
N PHE A 444 -1.91 -10.94 15.47
CA PHE A 444 -0.84 -11.24 14.52
C PHE A 444 0.30 -10.22 14.62
N LEU A 445 -0.02 -8.93 14.61
CA LEU A 445 0.98 -7.86 14.69
C LEU A 445 1.73 -7.89 16.03
N VAL A 446 1.06 -8.21 17.15
CA VAL A 446 1.71 -8.37 18.46
C VAL A 446 2.68 -9.56 18.42
N THR A 447 2.27 -10.73 17.93
CA THR A 447 3.15 -11.89 17.76
C THR A 447 4.39 -11.54 16.92
N LEU A 448 4.19 -10.86 15.80
CA LEU A 448 5.27 -10.42 14.92
C LEU A 448 6.20 -9.40 15.62
N LYS A 449 5.63 -8.43 16.35
CA LYS A 449 6.37 -7.44 17.13
C LYS A 449 7.24 -8.11 18.19
N GLU A 450 6.69 -8.99 18.99
CA GLU A 450 7.41 -9.70 20.04
C GLU A 450 8.59 -10.51 19.46
N ARG A 451 8.39 -11.21 18.35
CA ARG A 451 9.44 -11.97 17.66
C ARG A 451 10.57 -11.06 17.16
N LEU A 452 10.22 -9.92 16.54
CA LEU A 452 11.19 -8.97 15.99
C LEU A 452 11.95 -8.20 17.10
N GLU A 453 11.25 -7.71 18.14
CA GLU A 453 11.85 -7.00 19.27
C GLU A 453 12.69 -7.94 20.15
N GLY A 454 12.27 -9.20 20.26
CA GLY A 454 13.07 -10.27 20.88
C GLY A 454 14.45 -10.40 20.25
N GLY A 455 14.52 -10.36 18.92
CA GLY A 455 15.74 -10.33 18.12
C GLY A 455 16.57 -11.61 18.16
N ALA A 456 15.98 -12.73 18.67
CA ALA A 456 16.65 -14.02 18.83
C ALA A 456 16.68 -14.78 17.49
N PHE A 457 17.53 -14.36 16.55
CA PHE A 457 17.71 -14.96 15.22
C PHE A 457 19.10 -15.60 15.04
N GLU A 458 19.85 -15.78 16.11
CA GLU A 458 21.19 -16.39 16.05
C GLU A 458 21.15 -17.81 15.47
N SER A 459 20.24 -18.65 15.97
CA SER A 459 20.03 -20.02 15.47
C SER A 459 19.60 -20.05 14.01
N ASP A 460 18.73 -19.11 13.59
CA ASP A 460 18.26 -19.00 12.21
C ASP A 460 19.38 -18.60 11.25
N LEU A 461 20.36 -17.86 11.77
CA LEU A 461 21.59 -17.50 11.06
C LEU A 461 22.66 -18.58 11.11
N GLY A 462 22.47 -19.65 11.91
CA GLY A 462 23.47 -20.70 12.12
C GLY A 462 24.71 -20.19 12.87
N LEU A 463 24.49 -19.35 13.89
CA LEU A 463 25.52 -18.76 14.74
C LEU A 463 25.50 -19.40 16.13
#